data_ef993f5380dcb7781318e24250cb0b16
#
_entry.id   ef993f5380dcb7781318e24250cb0b16
#
_cell.length_a   1.000
_cell.length_b   1.000
_cell.length_c   1.000
_cell.angle_alpha   90.00
_cell.angle_beta   90.00
_cell.angle_gamma   90.00
#
_symmetry.space_group_name_H-M   'P 1'
#
loop_
_entity.id
_entity.type
_entity.pdbx_description
1 polymer ?
#
loop_
_entity_poly.entity_id
_entity_poly.type
_entity_poly.pdbx_seq_one_letter_code
_entity_poly.pdbx_strand_id
1 'polypeptide(L)'
;MVLGDRTDPYLDFRYVVEVGETKAGFAEVSGIEVEVETEEYQEGGVNHHPHVLPTRASQGNVTFRRGMTDDALLWSWAMAATRGQAERKLVRVVLQDRLGRETVGWEFHRSLPVRWVGPDLVGDRGEVAIEEFELAYETITRHGGNQ
;
A
#
# COMPACT_ATOMS: atom_id res chain seq x y z
N MET A 1 22.01 -12.48 27.84
CA MET A 1 21.42 -11.19 27.52
C MET A 1 20.16 -11.40 26.70
N VAL A 2 19.08 -10.87 27.17
CA VAL A 2 17.81 -10.98 26.48
C VAL A 2 17.69 -9.86 25.46
N LEU A 3 17.51 -10.22 24.20
CA LEU A 3 17.35 -9.24 23.13
C LEU A 3 15.89 -9.04 22.74
N GLY A 4 14.98 -9.81 23.36
CA GLY A 4 13.57 -9.80 22.99
C GLY A 4 12.81 -8.53 23.35
N ASP A 5 13.35 -7.71 24.26
CA ASP A 5 12.69 -6.49 24.70
C ASP A 5 13.09 -5.26 23.87
N ARG A 6 13.96 -5.44 22.91
CA ARG A 6 14.41 -4.32 22.11
C ARG A 6 13.35 -3.93 21.08
N THR A 7 13.08 -2.64 21.02
CA THR A 7 12.20 -2.07 20.00
C THR A 7 13.03 -1.59 18.82
N ASP A 8 13.75 -2.48 18.19
CA ASP A 8 14.55 -2.15 17.03
C ASP A 8 13.67 -1.81 15.84
N PRO A 9 14.10 -0.89 14.98
CA PRO A 9 13.40 -0.70 13.71
C PRO A 9 13.35 -2.01 12.92
N TYR A 10 12.35 -2.14 12.09
CA TYR A 10 12.19 -3.32 11.25
C TYR A 10 13.25 -3.32 10.16
N LEU A 11 14.39 -3.96 10.43
CA LEU A 11 15.48 -4.16 9.49
C LEU A 11 15.42 -5.57 8.92
N ASP A 12 15.89 -5.72 7.69
CA ASP A 12 15.93 -7.01 7.00
C ASP A 12 14.56 -7.68 6.88
N PHE A 13 13.55 -6.89 6.78
CA PHE A 13 12.19 -7.37 6.57
C PHE A 13 11.89 -7.38 5.08
N ARG A 14 10.97 -8.24 4.72
CA ARG A 14 10.44 -8.24 3.36
C ARG A 14 8.95 -8.01 3.40
N TYR A 15 8.44 -7.45 2.34
CA TYR A 15 7.01 -7.22 2.18
C TYR A 15 6.41 -8.35 1.37
N VAL A 16 5.34 -8.91 1.87
CA VAL A 16 4.51 -9.85 1.12
C VAL A 16 3.18 -9.17 0.87
N VAL A 17 2.75 -9.18 -0.37
CA VAL A 17 1.48 -8.61 -0.78
C VAL A 17 0.56 -9.76 -1.14
N GLU A 18 -0.61 -9.79 -0.50
CA GLU A 18 -1.65 -10.76 -0.80
C GLU A 18 -2.76 -10.05 -1.57
N VAL A 19 -3.01 -10.49 -2.79
CA VAL A 19 -4.11 -10.01 -3.61
C VAL A 19 -5.14 -11.14 -3.69
N GLY A 20 -6.24 -10.98 -2.92
CA GLY A 20 -7.16 -12.09 -2.74
C GLY A 20 -6.44 -13.24 -2.05
N GLU A 21 -6.36 -14.39 -2.71
CA GLU A 21 -5.68 -15.58 -2.18
C GLU A 21 -4.25 -15.75 -2.69
N THR A 22 -3.79 -14.88 -3.57
CA THR A 22 -2.47 -14.99 -4.18
C THR A 22 -1.45 -14.13 -3.45
N LYS A 23 -0.30 -14.73 -3.13
CA LYS A 23 0.80 -14.02 -2.47
C LYS A 23 1.89 -13.68 -3.48
N ALA A 24 2.44 -12.48 -3.34
CA ALA A 24 3.55 -12.02 -4.17
C ALA A 24 4.51 -11.20 -3.31
N GLY A 25 5.81 -11.39 -3.54
CA GLY A 25 6.83 -10.59 -2.87
C GLY A 25 7.06 -9.29 -3.63
N PHE A 26 7.21 -8.19 -2.87
CA PHE A 26 7.52 -6.90 -3.45
C PHE A 26 8.76 -6.33 -2.77
N ALA A 27 9.56 -5.61 -3.55
CA ALA A 27 10.76 -4.96 -3.03
C ALA A 27 10.43 -3.61 -2.40
N GLU A 28 9.37 -2.96 -2.84
CA GLU A 28 9.02 -1.63 -2.37
C GLU A 28 7.52 -1.45 -2.35
N VAL A 29 7.04 -0.89 -1.25
CA VAL A 29 5.64 -0.45 -1.10
C VAL A 29 5.69 0.98 -0.60
N SER A 30 5.03 1.89 -1.28
CA SER A 30 5.04 3.31 -0.93
C SER A 30 3.64 3.91 -1.02
N GLY A 31 3.45 5.03 -0.33
CA GLY A 31 2.18 5.74 -0.37
C GLY A 31 1.16 5.24 0.63
N ILE A 32 1.56 4.48 1.64
CA ILE A 32 0.64 4.11 2.72
C ILE A 32 0.40 5.35 3.56
N GLU A 33 -0.77 5.96 3.36
CA GLU A 33 -1.03 7.30 3.86
C GLU A 33 -2.51 7.46 4.15
N VAL A 34 -2.82 8.16 5.25
CA VAL A 34 -4.19 8.55 5.58
C VAL A 34 -4.17 10.04 5.87
N GLU A 35 -5.04 10.76 5.20
CA GLU A 35 -5.17 12.20 5.36
C GLU A 35 -6.63 12.54 5.62
N VAL A 36 -6.87 13.51 6.51
CA VAL A 36 -8.21 13.98 6.81
C VAL A 36 -8.34 15.39 6.25
N GLU A 37 -9.32 15.58 5.37
CA GLU A 37 -9.65 16.92 4.90
C GLU A 37 -10.34 17.68 6.03
N THR A 38 -9.98 18.95 6.17
CA THR A 38 -10.50 19.80 7.24
C THR A 38 -11.08 21.07 6.67
N GLU A 39 -11.99 21.65 7.42
CA GLU A 39 -12.60 22.91 7.10
C GLU A 39 -12.48 23.82 8.32
N GLU A 40 -12.00 25.03 8.10
CA GLU A 40 -11.92 26.03 9.15
C GLU A 40 -13.18 26.89 9.15
N TYR A 41 -13.72 27.15 10.34
CA TYR A 41 -14.80 28.12 10.46
C TYR A 41 -14.62 28.94 11.73
N GLN A 42 -15.16 30.16 11.71
CA GLN A 42 -15.18 31.03 12.86
C GLN A 42 -16.62 31.27 13.28
N GLU A 43 -16.89 31.07 14.56
CA GLU A 43 -18.16 31.50 15.13
C GLU A 43 -18.16 33.02 15.26
N GLY A 44 -19.25 33.62 14.88
CA GLY A 44 -19.35 35.08 14.78
C GLY A 44 -18.94 35.79 16.04
N GLY A 45 -17.94 36.62 15.95
CA GLY A 45 -17.65 37.73 16.86
C GLY A 45 -16.91 37.39 18.15
N VAL A 46 -16.80 36.15 18.56
CA VAL A 46 -16.28 35.84 19.90
C VAL A 46 -15.00 35.01 19.88
N ASN A 47 -14.76 34.24 18.85
CA ASN A 47 -13.63 33.34 18.82
C ASN A 47 -12.39 33.98 18.22
N HIS A 48 -11.31 33.89 18.95
CA HIS A 48 -10.00 34.31 18.48
C HIS A 48 -9.26 33.20 17.69
N HIS A 49 -9.83 32.01 17.65
CA HIS A 49 -9.25 30.87 17.00
C HIS A 49 -10.24 30.20 16.04
N PRO A 50 -9.86 29.93 14.81
CA PRO A 50 -10.73 29.18 13.93
C PRO A 50 -10.91 27.75 14.45
N HIS A 51 -12.10 27.23 14.29
CA HIS A 51 -12.38 25.83 14.57
C HIS A 51 -12.02 24.99 13.34
N VAL A 52 -11.32 23.89 13.55
CA VAL A 52 -10.95 22.98 12.49
C VAL A 52 -11.86 21.76 12.56
N LEU A 53 -12.62 21.53 11.51
CA LEU A 53 -13.56 20.41 11.44
C LEU A 53 -13.09 19.40 10.43
N PRO A 54 -13.00 18.12 10.80
CA PRO A 54 -12.74 17.08 9.81
C PRO A 54 -13.98 16.93 8.92
N THR A 55 -13.79 17.00 7.61
CA THR A 55 -14.88 16.88 6.65
C THR A 55 -14.97 15.47 6.08
N ARG A 56 -13.84 14.89 5.71
CA ARG A 56 -13.78 13.51 5.23
C ARG A 56 -12.37 12.98 5.32
N ALA A 57 -12.25 11.65 5.35
CA ALA A 57 -10.95 11.00 5.21
C ALA A 57 -10.59 10.92 3.74
N SER A 58 -9.34 11.25 3.43
CA SER A 58 -8.79 11.13 2.11
C SER A 58 -7.60 10.19 2.19
N GLN A 59 -7.54 9.19 1.32
CA GLN A 59 -6.46 8.23 1.27
C GLN A 59 -5.76 8.37 -0.06
N GLY A 60 -4.43 8.36 -0.02
CA GLY A 60 -3.63 8.31 -1.24
C GLY A 60 -3.67 6.92 -1.86
N ASN A 61 -3.20 6.82 -3.07
CA ASN A 61 -3.03 5.53 -3.70
C ASN A 61 -1.75 4.88 -3.19
N VAL A 62 -1.73 3.56 -3.13
CA VAL A 62 -0.55 2.81 -2.71
C VAL A 62 0.13 2.23 -3.95
N THR A 63 1.46 2.30 -3.96
CA THR A 63 2.27 1.86 -5.09
C THR A 63 3.17 0.71 -4.70
N PHE A 64 3.23 -0.31 -5.55
CA PHE A 64 4.03 -1.51 -5.36
C PHE A 64 5.03 -1.66 -6.49
N ARG A 65 6.27 -2.02 -6.17
CA ARG A 65 7.32 -2.29 -7.15
C ARG A 65 7.98 -3.61 -6.89
N ARG A 66 8.21 -4.37 -7.95
CA ARG A 66 8.94 -5.64 -7.88
C ARG A 66 9.66 -5.90 -9.18
N GLY A 67 10.64 -6.83 -9.14
CA GLY A 67 11.16 -7.39 -10.37
C GLY A 67 10.07 -8.14 -11.12
N MET A 68 10.12 -8.07 -12.44
CA MET A 68 9.17 -8.80 -13.28
C MET A 68 9.25 -10.30 -13.03
N THR A 69 8.11 -10.94 -13.01
CA THR A 69 7.97 -12.39 -12.88
C THR A 69 7.05 -12.92 -13.98
N ASP A 70 6.95 -14.24 -14.06
CA ASP A 70 6.02 -14.87 -15.00
C ASP A 70 4.55 -14.76 -14.55
N ASP A 71 4.33 -14.34 -13.32
CA ASP A 71 2.99 -14.19 -12.78
C ASP A 71 2.29 -12.98 -13.41
N ALA A 72 1.21 -13.23 -14.11
CA ALA A 72 0.44 -12.21 -14.81
C ALA A 72 -0.74 -11.66 -14.02
N LEU A 73 -0.84 -11.97 -12.71
CA LEU A 73 -2.00 -11.60 -11.90
C LEU A 73 -2.25 -10.09 -11.93
N LEU A 74 -1.23 -9.29 -11.65
CA LEU A 74 -1.38 -7.84 -11.58
C LEU A 74 -1.70 -7.25 -12.95
N TRP A 75 -1.01 -7.72 -13.97
CA TRP A 75 -1.29 -7.30 -15.34
C TRP A 75 -2.73 -7.61 -15.74
N SER A 76 -3.17 -8.85 -15.50
CA SER A 76 -4.52 -9.27 -15.86
C SER A 76 -5.59 -8.47 -15.13
N TRP A 77 -5.37 -8.20 -13.84
CA TRP A 77 -6.29 -7.42 -13.04
C TRP A 77 -6.35 -5.97 -13.54
N ALA A 78 -5.21 -5.37 -13.85
CA ALA A 78 -5.15 -4.02 -14.42
C ALA A 78 -5.85 -3.96 -15.78
N MET A 79 -5.64 -4.97 -16.62
CA MET A 79 -6.31 -5.02 -17.92
C MET A 79 -7.83 -5.16 -17.80
N ALA A 80 -8.29 -5.93 -16.83
CA ALA A 80 -9.73 -6.03 -16.55
C ALA A 80 -10.28 -4.66 -16.10
N ALA A 81 -9.51 -3.90 -15.34
CA ALA A 81 -9.92 -2.56 -14.91
C ALA A 81 -10.10 -1.61 -16.10
N THR A 82 -9.24 -1.71 -17.12
CA THR A 82 -9.39 -0.87 -18.32
C THR A 82 -10.68 -1.12 -19.08
N ARG A 83 -11.25 -2.30 -18.90
CA ARG A 83 -12.52 -2.69 -19.55
C ARG A 83 -13.72 -2.55 -18.61
N GLY A 84 -13.52 -1.99 -17.41
CA GLY A 84 -14.59 -1.88 -16.44
C GLY A 84 -15.02 -3.20 -15.84
N GLN A 85 -14.20 -4.23 -15.92
CA GLN A 85 -14.52 -5.60 -15.50
C GLN A 85 -13.71 -6.10 -14.32
N ALA A 86 -12.87 -5.26 -13.73
CA ALA A 86 -12.07 -5.66 -12.58
C ALA A 86 -12.94 -5.82 -11.34
N GLU A 87 -12.75 -6.91 -10.63
CA GLU A 87 -13.35 -7.08 -9.32
C GLU A 87 -12.55 -6.29 -8.30
N ARG A 88 -13.24 -5.71 -7.34
CA ARG A 88 -12.58 -5.11 -6.18
C ARG A 88 -12.10 -6.23 -5.28
N LYS A 89 -10.87 -6.11 -4.82
CA LYS A 89 -10.25 -7.17 -4.01
C LYS A 89 -9.69 -6.60 -2.72
N LEU A 90 -9.61 -7.44 -1.72
CA LEU A 90 -8.84 -7.14 -0.51
C LEU A 90 -7.37 -7.34 -0.85
N VAL A 91 -6.56 -6.32 -0.58
CA VAL A 91 -5.11 -6.41 -0.73
C VAL A 91 -4.49 -6.22 0.65
N ARG A 92 -3.69 -7.18 1.08
CA ARG A 92 -2.95 -7.11 2.34
C ARG A 92 -1.48 -6.93 2.07
N VAL A 93 -0.87 -5.99 2.79
CA VAL A 93 0.59 -5.81 2.78
C VAL A 93 1.08 -6.23 4.15
N VAL A 94 1.93 -7.22 4.18
CA VAL A 94 2.42 -7.79 5.43
C VAL A 94 3.94 -7.71 5.47
N LEU A 95 4.44 -7.20 6.57
CA LEU A 95 5.87 -7.15 6.83
C LEU A 95 6.28 -8.43 7.55
N GLN A 96 7.19 -9.19 6.96
CA GLN A 96 7.70 -10.43 7.54
C GLN A 96 9.12 -10.24 8.05
N ASP A 97 9.42 -10.84 9.18
CA ASP A 97 10.78 -10.88 9.71
C ASP A 97 11.62 -11.96 9.01
N ARG A 98 12.86 -12.13 9.43
CA ARG A 98 13.79 -13.10 8.84
C ARG A 98 13.30 -14.53 8.93
N LEU A 99 12.45 -14.83 9.91
CA LEU A 99 11.92 -16.17 10.11
C LEU A 99 10.61 -16.39 9.37
N GLY A 100 10.17 -15.41 8.59
CA GLY A 100 8.92 -15.49 7.85
C GLY A 100 7.69 -15.21 8.69
N ARG A 101 7.86 -14.69 9.93
CA ARG A 101 6.73 -14.38 10.80
C ARG A 101 6.16 -13.01 10.45
N GLU A 102 4.84 -12.93 10.44
CA GLU A 102 4.15 -11.68 10.19
C GLU A 102 4.27 -10.77 11.43
N THR A 103 4.62 -9.51 11.21
CA THR A 103 4.78 -8.54 12.30
C THR A 103 3.70 -7.47 12.26
N VAL A 104 3.66 -6.69 11.21
CA VAL A 104 2.68 -5.64 11.03
C VAL A 104 2.16 -5.70 9.60
N GLY A 105 0.93 -5.33 9.41
CA GLY A 105 0.36 -5.31 8.09
C GLY A 105 -0.74 -4.28 7.94
N TRP A 106 -1.08 -4.03 6.70
CA TRP A 106 -2.17 -3.15 6.33
C TRP A 106 -3.10 -3.89 5.39
N GLU A 107 -4.38 -3.64 5.53
CA GLU A 107 -5.39 -4.19 4.64
C GLU A 107 -6.05 -3.04 3.89
N PHE A 108 -6.02 -3.15 2.57
CA PHE A 108 -6.64 -2.18 1.68
C PHE A 108 -7.92 -2.81 1.16
N HIS A 109 -9.04 -2.30 1.65
CA HIS A 109 -10.36 -2.90 1.36
C HIS A 109 -10.96 -2.33 0.09
N ARG A 110 -11.56 -3.19 -0.68
CA ARG A 110 -12.20 -2.87 -1.95
C ARG A 110 -11.27 -2.12 -2.88
N SER A 111 -10.11 -2.73 -3.09
CA SER A 111 -9.04 -2.16 -3.91
C SER A 111 -9.31 -2.40 -5.39
N LEU A 112 -8.82 -1.46 -6.17
CA LEU A 112 -8.89 -1.53 -7.63
C LEU A 112 -7.57 -1.04 -8.20
N PRO A 113 -7.02 -1.70 -9.24
CA PRO A 113 -5.80 -1.21 -9.87
C PRO A 113 -6.12 0.02 -10.71
N VAL A 114 -5.31 1.06 -10.55
CA VAL A 114 -5.49 2.31 -11.29
C VAL A 114 -4.33 2.61 -12.22
N ARG A 115 -3.21 1.89 -12.06
CA ARG A 115 -2.05 2.10 -12.91
C ARG A 115 -1.15 0.87 -12.89
N TRP A 116 -0.64 0.49 -14.03
CA TRP A 116 0.39 -0.53 -14.16
C TRP A 116 1.46 0.00 -15.10
N VAL A 117 2.72 -0.10 -14.70
CA VAL A 117 3.86 0.36 -15.48
C VAL A 117 4.82 -0.80 -15.64
N GLY A 118 5.14 -1.12 -16.87
CA GLY A 118 6.14 -2.13 -17.19
C GLY A 118 7.55 -1.57 -17.15
N PRO A 119 8.54 -2.45 -17.29
CA PRO A 119 9.93 -2.03 -17.29
C PRO A 119 10.30 -1.33 -18.60
N ASP A 120 11.33 -0.50 -18.51
CA ASP A 120 12.00 -0.02 -19.69
C ASP A 120 12.82 -1.17 -20.29
N LEU A 121 12.57 -1.48 -21.54
CA LEU A 121 13.24 -2.60 -22.20
C LEU A 121 14.45 -2.08 -22.96
N VAL A 122 15.59 -2.10 -22.30
CA VAL A 122 16.86 -1.68 -22.88
C VAL A 122 17.79 -2.88 -22.92
N GLY A 123 18.13 -3.33 -24.13
CA GLY A 123 19.10 -4.41 -24.30
C GLY A 123 20.47 -3.99 -23.78
N ASP A 124 21.30 -4.92 -23.43
CA ASP A 124 22.72 -4.74 -23.07
C ASP A 124 23.01 -4.06 -21.72
N ARG A 125 22.01 -3.66 -20.94
CA ARG A 125 22.30 -2.97 -19.66
C ARG A 125 22.37 -3.87 -18.44
N GLY A 126 21.93 -5.10 -18.50
CA GLY A 126 21.94 -5.97 -17.33
C GLY A 126 21.13 -5.47 -16.14
N GLU A 127 20.25 -4.52 -16.35
CA GLU A 127 19.38 -3.99 -15.29
C GLU A 127 18.21 -4.94 -15.06
N VAL A 128 17.75 -4.99 -13.80
CA VAL A 128 16.58 -5.76 -13.46
C VAL A 128 15.34 -5.05 -14.00
N ALA A 129 14.51 -5.77 -14.73
CA ALA A 129 13.23 -5.25 -15.19
C ALA A 129 12.29 -5.09 -14.00
N ILE A 130 11.73 -3.91 -13.83
CA ILE A 130 10.87 -3.55 -12.70
C ILE A 130 9.45 -3.34 -13.17
N GLU A 131 8.51 -3.92 -12.45
CA GLU A 131 7.08 -3.73 -12.62
C GLU A 131 6.56 -2.81 -11.51
N GLU A 132 5.76 -1.82 -11.86
CA GLU A 132 5.13 -0.92 -10.90
C GLU A 132 3.62 -1.01 -11.01
N PHE A 133 2.95 -0.95 -9.88
CA PHE A 133 1.52 -1.19 -9.79
C PHE A 133 0.92 -0.27 -8.73
N GLU A 134 -0.13 0.46 -9.08
CA GLU A 134 -0.77 1.41 -8.18
C GLU A 134 -2.22 1.02 -7.93
N LEU A 135 -2.62 1.07 -6.66
CA LEU A 135 -3.97 0.75 -6.20
C LEU A 135 -4.68 1.96 -5.63
N ALA A 136 -5.95 2.08 -5.96
CA ALA A 136 -6.89 2.87 -5.18
C ALA A 136 -7.71 1.91 -4.28
N TYR A 137 -8.16 2.39 -3.13
CA TYR A 137 -8.93 1.58 -2.18
C TYR A 137 -9.94 2.44 -1.44
N GLU A 138 -10.96 1.80 -0.86
CA GLU A 138 -12.00 2.53 -0.14
C GLU A 138 -11.64 2.75 1.33
N THR A 139 -11.12 1.73 2.01
CA THR A 139 -10.72 1.84 3.42
C THR A 139 -9.41 1.12 3.66
N ILE A 140 -8.71 1.56 4.70
CA ILE A 140 -7.46 0.94 5.12
C ILE A 140 -7.56 0.59 6.60
N THR A 141 -7.06 -0.60 6.96
CA THR A 141 -6.91 -1.00 8.35
C THR A 141 -5.49 -1.48 8.58
N ARG A 142 -5.05 -1.41 9.83
CA ARG A 142 -3.71 -1.87 10.24
C ARG A 142 -3.87 -2.96 11.28
N HIS A 143 -3.04 -3.97 11.21
CA HIS A 143 -3.01 -5.04 12.21
C HIS A 143 -1.58 -5.38 12.60
N GLY A 144 -1.43 -6.03 13.74
CA GLY A 144 -0.13 -6.43 14.25
C GLY A 144 0.67 -5.29 14.85
N GLY A 145 1.86 -5.62 15.34
CA GLY A 145 2.73 -4.67 16.01
C GLY A 145 2.20 -4.27 17.40
N ASN A 146 2.86 -3.28 17.98
CA ASN A 146 2.42 -2.70 19.25
C ASN A 146 1.42 -1.59 18.95
N GLN A 147 0.32 -1.61 19.67
CA GLN A 147 -0.69 -0.55 19.55
C GLN A 147 -0.52 0.46 20.65
#